data_3ff467a45638a49e60a7978bedfe7506
#
_entry.id   3ff467a45638a49e60a7978bedfe7506
#
_cell.length_a   1.000
_cell.length_b   1.000
_cell.length_c   1.000
_cell.angle_alpha   90.00
_cell.angle_beta   90.00
_cell.angle_gamma   90.00
#
_symmetry.space_group_name_H-M   'P 1'
#
loop_
_entity.id
_entity.type
_entity.pdbx_description
1 polymer ?
#
loop_
_entity_poly.entity_id
_entity_poly.type
_entity_poly.pdbx_seq_one_letter_code
_entity_poly.pdbx_strand_id
1 'polypeptide(L)'
;MIGLGISLASLTGHSANLPTLDKQRTAVLITDPQNDFLRKDGKLYGLLKDNLKQLGTIDNIEVLMKTAKQSGVALAVDPLVYTALDGSWTHSGALQQQLLNMKALHRQSQSSKDFEGSGADFFERYKPYIHDGKTIIAAPHKMYGPESNDLIYQLRNRGIDTVVLGGMVANLCVDSHMRALMENGFRVYVVKDAVGAPGEDAYKAALVNYGMIANGVLTTAEATQALK
;
A
#
# COMPACT_ATOMS: atom_id res chain seq x y z
N MET A 1 -19.71 -1.21 -43.79
CA MET A 1 -19.64 -1.42 -42.29
C MET A 1 -18.47 -2.35 -42.01
N ILE A 2 -17.35 -1.77 -41.56
CA ILE A 2 -16.15 -2.55 -41.20
C ILE A 2 -16.21 -2.65 -39.69
N GLY A 3 -16.58 -3.84 -39.20
CA GLY A 3 -16.56 -4.12 -37.75
C GLY A 3 -15.14 -4.29 -37.25
N LEU A 4 -14.64 -3.34 -36.45
CA LEU A 4 -13.41 -3.49 -35.69
C LEU A 4 -13.69 -4.45 -34.53
N GLY A 5 -13.37 -5.72 -34.71
CA GLY A 5 -13.35 -6.70 -33.62
C GLY A 5 -12.13 -6.44 -32.73
N ILE A 6 -12.32 -5.79 -31.58
CA ILE A 6 -11.30 -5.76 -30.52
C ILE A 6 -11.29 -7.16 -29.90
N SER A 7 -10.30 -7.96 -30.28
CA SER A 7 -10.02 -9.24 -29.63
C SER A 7 -9.55 -8.97 -28.20
N LEU A 8 -10.36 -9.30 -27.20
CA LEU A 8 -9.87 -9.46 -25.83
C LEU A 8 -8.97 -10.69 -25.82
N ALA A 9 -7.69 -10.48 -26.10
CA ALA A 9 -6.68 -11.51 -25.85
C ALA A 9 -6.69 -11.87 -24.36
N SER A 10 -6.88 -13.14 -24.09
CA SER A 10 -6.87 -13.72 -22.75
C SER A 10 -5.65 -13.27 -21.97
N LEU A 11 -5.88 -12.57 -20.85
CA LEU A 11 -4.85 -12.17 -19.87
C LEU A 11 -4.35 -13.38 -19.04
N THR A 12 -4.11 -14.51 -19.71
CA THR A 12 -3.56 -15.70 -19.08
C THR A 12 -2.08 -15.82 -19.43
N GLY A 13 -1.26 -15.73 -18.38
CA GLY A 13 0.07 -16.32 -18.36
C GLY A 13 1.16 -15.55 -19.09
N HIS A 14 1.59 -14.41 -18.56
CA HIS A 14 2.94 -13.96 -18.82
C HIS A 14 3.88 -14.72 -17.88
N SER A 15 4.59 -15.71 -18.43
CA SER A 15 5.95 -15.99 -18.00
C SER A 15 6.80 -14.80 -18.46
N ALA A 16 6.48 -13.62 -17.94
CA ALA A 16 7.26 -12.44 -18.21
C ALA A 16 8.59 -12.57 -17.50
N ASN A 17 9.68 -12.34 -18.20
CA ASN A 17 10.97 -12.13 -17.57
C ASN A 17 10.77 -11.16 -16.40
N LEU A 18 11.24 -11.55 -15.22
CA LEU A 18 11.15 -10.69 -14.03
C LEU A 18 11.73 -9.32 -14.35
N PRO A 19 11.15 -8.23 -13.87
CA PRO A 19 11.69 -6.92 -14.12
C PRO A 19 13.09 -6.82 -13.51
N THR A 20 14.02 -6.23 -14.26
CA THR A 20 15.32 -5.82 -13.72
C THR A 20 15.11 -4.52 -12.97
N LEU A 21 15.25 -4.55 -11.65
CA LEU A 21 15.07 -3.39 -10.77
C LEU A 21 16.44 -2.81 -10.38
N ASP A 22 16.63 -1.53 -10.64
CA ASP A 22 17.80 -0.78 -10.15
C ASP A 22 17.58 -0.50 -8.65
N LYS A 23 18.38 -1.14 -7.78
CA LYS A 23 18.26 -1.04 -6.32
C LYS A 23 18.38 0.38 -5.78
N GLN A 24 19.20 1.22 -6.44
CA GLN A 24 19.41 2.61 -6.02
C GLN A 24 18.23 3.52 -6.40
N ARG A 25 17.43 3.11 -7.37
CA ARG A 25 16.28 3.86 -7.89
C ARG A 25 14.95 3.22 -7.55
N THR A 26 14.96 2.13 -6.77
CA THR A 26 13.76 1.38 -6.39
C THR A 26 13.47 1.55 -4.91
N ALA A 27 12.18 1.68 -4.56
CA ALA A 27 11.69 1.55 -3.20
C ALA A 27 10.64 0.45 -3.09
N VAL A 28 10.64 -0.28 -1.98
CA VAL A 28 9.48 -1.03 -1.52
C VAL A 28 8.60 -0.08 -0.73
N LEU A 29 7.36 0.09 -1.13
CA LEU A 29 6.38 0.94 -0.46
C LEU A 29 5.26 0.07 0.11
N ILE A 30 4.99 0.23 1.40
CA ILE A 30 3.86 -0.39 2.07
C ILE A 30 2.91 0.70 2.56
N THR A 31 1.70 0.73 2.00
CA THR A 31 0.64 1.63 2.45
C THR A 31 -0.07 1.06 3.67
N ASP A 32 -0.38 1.91 4.62
CA ASP A 32 -1.24 1.62 5.78
C ASP A 32 -0.86 0.36 6.58
N PRO A 33 0.43 0.13 6.94
CA PRO A 33 0.84 -1.04 7.70
C PRO A 33 0.49 -0.90 9.20
N GLN A 34 -0.80 -0.63 9.51
CA GLN A 34 -1.27 -0.13 10.80
C GLN A 34 -2.13 -1.13 11.55
N ASN A 35 -2.20 -0.95 12.88
CA ASN A 35 -2.88 -1.85 13.81
C ASN A 35 -4.37 -2.04 13.49
N ASP A 36 -5.10 -0.99 13.11
CA ASP A 36 -6.53 -1.11 12.81
C ASP A 36 -6.83 -2.05 11.65
N PHE A 37 -5.88 -2.23 10.71
CA PHE A 37 -6.01 -3.20 9.62
C PHE A 37 -5.51 -4.60 9.98
N LEU A 38 -4.44 -4.71 10.79
CA LEU A 38 -3.63 -5.92 10.89
C LEU A 38 -3.72 -6.63 12.25
N ARG A 39 -4.06 -5.93 13.32
CA ARG A 39 -4.28 -6.51 14.64
C ARG A 39 -5.67 -7.13 14.75
N LYS A 40 -5.78 -8.28 15.42
CA LYS A 40 -7.08 -9.00 15.57
C LYS A 40 -8.17 -8.17 16.23
N ASP A 41 -7.81 -7.23 17.09
CA ASP A 41 -8.70 -6.28 17.75
C ASP A 41 -8.80 -4.92 17.04
N GLY A 42 -8.15 -4.77 15.88
CA GLY A 42 -8.21 -3.59 15.03
C GLY A 42 -9.61 -3.40 14.44
N LYS A 43 -10.04 -2.16 14.35
CA LYS A 43 -11.40 -1.79 13.94
C LYS A 43 -11.77 -2.22 12.51
N LEU A 44 -10.78 -2.36 11.65
CA LEU A 44 -10.93 -2.72 10.24
C LEU A 44 -10.51 -4.17 9.95
N TYR A 45 -9.85 -4.83 10.91
CA TYR A 45 -9.38 -6.20 10.74
C TYR A 45 -10.49 -7.19 10.35
N GLY A 46 -11.67 -7.07 10.97
CA GLY A 46 -12.80 -7.93 10.68
C GLY A 46 -13.25 -7.94 9.21
N LEU A 47 -13.03 -6.83 8.49
CA LEU A 47 -13.35 -6.69 7.08
C LEU A 47 -12.32 -7.37 6.17
N LEU A 48 -11.08 -7.50 6.63
CA LEU A 48 -9.94 -7.94 5.82
C LEU A 48 -9.47 -9.37 6.17
N LYS A 49 -9.76 -9.86 7.36
CA LYS A 49 -9.15 -11.06 7.98
C LYS A 49 -9.11 -12.28 7.09
N ASP A 50 -10.19 -12.55 6.34
CA ASP A 50 -10.29 -13.75 5.52
C ASP A 50 -9.38 -13.66 4.29
N ASN A 51 -9.34 -12.49 3.65
CA ASN A 51 -8.46 -12.21 2.52
C ASN A 51 -6.99 -12.17 2.98
N LEU A 52 -6.68 -11.49 4.10
CA LEU A 52 -5.32 -11.47 4.68
C LEU A 52 -4.80 -12.90 4.96
N LYS A 53 -5.66 -13.76 5.49
CA LYS A 53 -5.31 -15.17 5.76
C LYS A 53 -5.12 -15.97 4.49
N GLN A 54 -6.03 -15.82 3.52
CA GLN A 54 -6.00 -16.54 2.26
C GLN A 54 -4.72 -16.25 1.48
N LEU A 55 -4.29 -15.00 1.43
CA LEU A 55 -3.12 -14.57 0.68
C LEU A 55 -1.81 -14.68 1.48
N GLY A 56 -1.87 -14.84 2.80
CA GLY A 56 -0.70 -14.74 3.67
C GLY A 56 -0.12 -13.33 3.73
N THR A 57 -0.95 -12.32 3.54
CA THR A 57 -0.55 -10.92 3.34
C THR A 57 0.39 -10.40 4.42
N ILE A 58 0.11 -10.71 5.68
CA ILE A 58 0.94 -10.22 6.81
C ILE A 58 2.37 -10.75 6.70
N ASP A 59 2.54 -12.02 6.40
CA ASP A 59 3.87 -12.63 6.24
C ASP A 59 4.55 -12.11 4.97
N ASN A 60 3.80 -11.95 3.89
CA ASN A 60 4.30 -11.47 2.61
C ASN A 60 4.81 -10.02 2.70
N ILE A 61 4.10 -9.14 3.40
CA ILE A 61 4.57 -7.77 3.66
C ILE A 61 5.89 -7.79 4.45
N GLU A 62 5.98 -8.61 5.50
CA GLU A 62 7.23 -8.72 6.27
C GLU A 62 8.39 -9.22 5.41
N VAL A 63 8.15 -10.22 4.55
CA VAL A 63 9.15 -10.72 3.59
C VAL A 63 9.63 -9.59 2.67
N LEU A 64 8.74 -8.75 2.16
CA LEU A 64 9.13 -7.61 1.32
C LEU A 64 9.97 -6.59 2.10
N MET A 65 9.55 -6.21 3.31
CA MET A 65 10.30 -5.28 4.16
C MET A 65 11.71 -5.83 4.46
N LYS A 66 11.78 -7.08 4.87
CA LYS A 66 13.06 -7.77 5.16
C LYS A 66 13.96 -7.82 3.91
N THR A 67 13.39 -8.17 2.76
CA THR A 67 14.14 -8.23 1.50
C THR A 67 14.68 -6.87 1.10
N ALA A 68 13.88 -5.79 1.20
CA ALA A 68 14.34 -4.44 0.92
C ALA A 68 15.56 -4.08 1.79
N LYS A 69 15.49 -4.34 3.10
CA LYS A 69 16.60 -4.07 4.02
C LYS A 69 17.86 -4.88 3.69
N GLN A 70 17.70 -6.17 3.40
CA GLN A 70 18.82 -7.07 3.10
C GLN A 70 19.48 -6.75 1.75
N SER A 71 18.70 -6.29 0.78
CA SER A 71 19.19 -5.97 -0.56
C SER A 71 19.70 -4.52 -0.70
N GLY A 72 19.56 -3.70 0.33
CA GLY A 72 19.93 -2.28 0.28
C GLY A 72 18.97 -1.42 -0.55
N VAL A 73 17.75 -1.93 -0.81
CA VAL A 73 16.67 -1.19 -1.48
C VAL A 73 15.96 -0.32 -0.44
N ALA A 74 15.57 0.90 -0.84
CA ALA A 74 14.82 1.78 0.04
C ALA A 74 13.50 1.15 0.49
N LEU A 75 13.16 1.30 1.76
CA LEU A 75 11.85 0.97 2.31
C LEU A 75 11.11 2.27 2.61
N ALA A 76 9.85 2.34 2.20
CA ALA A 76 8.94 3.44 2.52
C ALA A 76 7.64 2.91 3.11
N VAL A 77 7.05 3.66 4.02
CA VAL A 77 5.69 3.41 4.53
C VAL A 77 4.89 4.70 4.48
N ASP A 78 3.62 4.56 4.13
CA ASP A 78 2.68 5.67 4.00
C ASP A 78 1.42 5.40 4.83
N PRO A 79 1.31 5.97 6.05
CA PRO A 79 0.19 5.72 6.95
C PRO A 79 -0.99 6.64 6.69
N LEU A 80 -2.21 6.13 6.89
CA LEU A 80 -3.44 6.92 6.99
C LEU A 80 -3.71 7.28 8.46
N VAL A 81 -3.79 8.55 8.80
CA VAL A 81 -4.10 8.97 10.18
C VAL A 81 -5.10 10.11 10.20
N TYR A 82 -6.19 9.91 10.91
CA TYR A 82 -7.14 10.95 11.26
C TYR A 82 -6.87 11.51 12.66
N THR A 83 -7.26 12.77 12.86
CA THR A 83 -7.20 13.46 14.16
C THR A 83 -8.60 13.91 14.58
N ALA A 84 -8.75 14.37 15.82
CA ALA A 84 -10.01 14.92 16.31
C ALA A 84 -10.49 16.11 15.46
N LEU A 85 -9.54 16.91 14.92
CA LEU A 85 -9.88 18.06 14.05
C LEU A 85 -10.52 17.60 12.72
N ASP A 86 -10.08 16.49 12.17
CA ASP A 86 -10.61 15.94 10.91
C ASP A 86 -12.10 15.56 11.02
N GLY A 87 -12.58 15.27 12.23
CA GLY A 87 -14.00 15.02 12.51
C GLY A 87 -14.92 16.23 12.28
N SER A 88 -14.36 17.42 12.12
CA SER A 88 -15.12 18.66 11.83
C SER A 88 -15.34 18.92 10.33
N TRP A 89 -14.86 18.06 9.44
CA TRP A 89 -15.01 18.26 8.01
C TRP A 89 -16.46 18.22 7.56
N THR A 90 -16.85 19.20 6.77
CA THR A 90 -18.20 19.33 6.21
C THR A 90 -18.38 18.55 4.91
N HIS A 91 -17.28 18.20 4.23
CA HIS A 91 -17.27 17.46 2.97
C HIS A 91 -16.35 16.26 3.09
N SER A 92 -16.92 15.07 3.11
CA SER A 92 -16.19 13.81 3.13
C SER A 92 -16.97 12.73 2.37
N GLY A 93 -16.24 11.79 1.76
CA GLY A 93 -16.86 10.62 1.13
C GLY A 93 -17.48 9.68 2.16
N ALA A 94 -18.40 8.82 1.72
CA ALA A 94 -19.14 7.92 2.60
C ALA A 94 -18.24 7.04 3.49
N LEU A 95 -17.22 6.41 2.90
CA LEU A 95 -16.28 5.57 3.65
C LEU A 95 -15.45 6.41 4.63
N GLN A 96 -14.99 7.59 4.21
CA GLN A 96 -14.22 8.48 5.08
C GLN A 96 -15.04 8.89 6.31
N GLN A 97 -16.33 9.23 6.11
CA GLN A 97 -17.23 9.54 7.21
C GLN A 97 -17.42 8.35 8.18
N GLN A 98 -17.49 7.13 7.63
CA GLN A 98 -17.56 5.93 8.47
C GLN A 98 -16.29 5.75 9.31
N LEU A 99 -15.10 5.91 8.71
CA LEU A 99 -13.82 5.80 9.42
C LEU A 99 -13.71 6.84 10.56
N LEU A 100 -14.13 8.08 10.29
CA LEU A 100 -14.17 9.14 11.30
C LEU A 100 -15.14 8.81 12.45
N ASN A 101 -16.35 8.33 12.14
CA ASN A 101 -17.36 7.95 13.13
C ASN A 101 -16.90 6.77 14.00
N MET A 102 -16.20 5.80 13.41
CA MET A 102 -15.61 4.67 14.13
C MET A 102 -14.36 5.07 14.91
N LYS A 103 -13.81 6.26 14.68
CA LYS A 103 -12.47 6.66 15.15
C LYS A 103 -11.41 5.64 14.74
N ALA A 104 -11.51 5.10 13.53
CA ALA A 104 -10.50 4.20 12.98
C ALA A 104 -9.29 5.01 12.52
N LEU A 105 -8.08 4.44 12.66
CA LEU A 105 -6.82 5.09 12.28
C LEU A 105 -6.67 6.48 12.92
N HIS A 106 -7.13 6.62 14.14
CA HIS A 106 -7.30 7.90 14.83
C HIS A 106 -6.23 8.13 15.89
N ARG A 107 -5.79 9.39 15.98
CA ARG A 107 -5.07 9.95 17.14
C ARG A 107 -5.67 11.30 17.52
N GLN A 108 -5.46 11.74 18.75
CA GLN A 108 -6.06 12.99 19.25
C GLN A 108 -5.57 14.21 18.48
N SER A 109 -4.27 14.28 18.22
CA SER A 109 -3.64 15.34 17.43
C SER A 109 -2.35 14.85 16.77
N GLN A 110 -1.74 15.64 15.92
CA GLN A 110 -0.46 15.29 15.28
C GLN A 110 0.68 15.07 16.26
N SER A 111 0.63 15.70 17.43
CA SER A 111 1.67 15.63 18.47
C SER A 111 1.26 14.85 19.72
N SER A 112 0.06 14.24 19.74
CA SER A 112 -0.46 13.52 20.90
C SER A 112 0.31 12.23 21.19
N LYS A 113 0.44 11.89 22.47
CA LYS A 113 1.12 10.66 22.93
C LYS A 113 0.23 9.41 22.80
N ASP A 114 -1.04 9.56 22.45
CA ASP A 114 -2.00 8.47 22.27
C ASP A 114 -1.80 7.66 20.97
N PHE A 115 -0.75 7.96 20.22
CA PHE A 115 -0.43 7.25 18.99
C PHE A 115 0.09 5.83 19.25
N GLU A 116 1.00 5.69 20.21
CA GLU A 116 1.67 4.43 20.52
C GLU A 116 0.66 3.36 20.96
N GLY A 117 0.66 2.22 20.28
CA GLY A 117 -0.27 1.12 20.51
C GLY A 117 -1.72 1.37 20.06
N SER A 118 -2.03 2.56 19.52
CA SER A 118 -3.35 2.86 18.96
C SER A 118 -3.64 2.09 17.67
N GLY A 119 -4.86 2.18 17.16
CA GLY A 119 -5.22 1.66 15.83
C GLY A 119 -4.46 2.31 14.70
N ALA A 120 -4.06 3.58 14.85
CA ALA A 120 -3.27 4.34 13.89
C ALA A 120 -1.77 4.04 13.95
N ASP A 121 -1.26 3.42 15.01
CA ASP A 121 0.15 3.05 15.12
C ASP A 121 0.49 1.90 14.17
N PHE A 122 1.76 1.81 13.81
CA PHE A 122 2.25 0.73 12.97
C PHE A 122 2.09 -0.63 13.64
N PHE A 123 1.83 -1.65 12.82
CA PHE A 123 1.71 -3.01 13.32
C PHE A 123 3.01 -3.46 13.99
N GLU A 124 2.93 -3.97 15.21
CA GLU A 124 4.08 -4.25 16.08
C GLU A 124 5.16 -5.08 15.39
N ARG A 125 4.76 -6.09 14.63
CA ARG A 125 5.66 -6.98 13.90
C ARG A 125 6.53 -6.26 12.86
N TYR A 126 6.06 -5.11 12.34
CA TYR A 126 6.76 -4.35 11.31
C TYR A 126 7.62 -3.21 11.85
N LYS A 127 7.41 -2.81 13.10
CA LYS A 127 8.15 -1.70 13.74
C LYS A 127 9.69 -1.83 13.66
N PRO A 128 10.28 -3.04 13.80
CA PRO A 128 11.74 -3.18 13.67
C PRO A 128 12.29 -2.77 12.31
N TYR A 129 11.48 -2.90 11.25
CA TYR A 129 11.85 -2.47 9.89
C TYR A 129 11.54 -0.99 9.65
N ILE A 130 10.49 -0.45 10.31
CA ILE A 130 10.01 0.91 10.12
C ILE A 130 10.83 1.91 10.94
N HIS A 131 11.10 1.61 12.21
CA HIS A 131 11.75 2.52 13.16
C HIS A 131 13.28 2.34 13.22
N ASP A 132 13.90 1.87 12.15
CA ASP A 132 15.35 1.65 12.06
C ASP A 132 16.17 2.91 11.72
N GLY A 133 15.53 4.06 11.61
CA GLY A 133 16.15 5.34 11.25
C GLY A 133 16.55 5.48 9.77
N LYS A 134 16.23 4.49 8.94
CA LYS A 134 16.55 4.47 7.48
C LYS A 134 15.31 4.36 6.60
N THR A 135 14.19 3.90 7.15
CA THR A 135 12.92 3.80 6.42
C THR A 135 12.33 5.19 6.20
N ILE A 136 11.83 5.42 5.00
CA ILE A 136 11.05 6.63 4.68
C ILE A 136 9.68 6.45 5.31
N ILE A 137 9.35 7.31 6.26
CA ILE A 137 8.01 7.39 6.85
C ILE A 137 7.39 8.67 6.33
N ALA A 138 6.44 8.55 5.41
CA ALA A 138 5.74 9.72 4.89
C ALA A 138 4.84 10.37 5.96
N ALA A 139 4.59 11.66 5.86
CA ALA A 139 3.55 12.30 6.65
C ALA A 139 2.21 11.62 6.37
N PRO A 140 1.31 11.47 7.37
CA PRO A 140 0.08 10.71 7.17
C PRO A 140 -0.79 11.30 6.06
N HIS A 141 -1.24 10.44 5.14
CA HIS A 141 -2.25 10.83 4.18
C HIS A 141 -3.66 10.83 4.80
N LYS A 142 -4.63 11.49 4.13
CA LYS A 142 -5.97 11.74 4.67
C LYS A 142 -7.09 11.08 3.86
N MET A 143 -6.78 10.66 2.64
CA MET A 143 -7.67 9.94 1.75
C MET A 143 -6.95 8.68 1.23
N TYR A 144 -7.22 8.28 0.03
CA TYR A 144 -6.74 6.99 -0.48
C TYR A 144 -5.34 7.07 -1.10
N GLY A 145 -4.90 8.23 -1.56
CA GLY A 145 -3.63 8.40 -2.26
C GLY A 145 -2.71 9.40 -1.55
N PRO A 146 -1.48 9.55 -2.06
CA PRO A 146 -0.44 10.38 -1.45
C PRO A 146 -0.54 11.87 -1.78
N GLU A 147 -1.65 12.34 -2.36
CA GLU A 147 -1.82 13.75 -2.75
C GLU A 147 -1.85 14.71 -1.55
N SER A 148 -2.20 14.19 -0.37
CA SER A 148 -2.31 14.98 0.87
C SER A 148 -1.05 14.93 1.74
N ASN A 149 0.05 14.32 1.26
CA ASN A 149 1.26 14.16 2.05
C ASN A 149 2.56 14.38 1.24
N ASP A 150 3.70 14.02 1.81
CA ASP A 150 5.01 14.26 1.25
C ASP A 150 5.67 13.03 0.60
N LEU A 151 4.96 11.91 0.43
CA LEU A 151 5.53 10.65 -0.06
C LEU A 151 6.28 10.84 -1.38
N ILE A 152 5.61 11.44 -2.38
CA ILE A 152 6.19 11.63 -3.72
C ILE A 152 7.45 12.50 -3.64
N TYR A 153 7.41 13.57 -2.86
CA TYR A 153 8.56 14.42 -2.61
C TYR A 153 9.73 13.65 -1.97
N GLN A 154 9.45 12.84 -0.95
CA GLN A 154 10.44 12.01 -0.26
C GLN A 154 11.12 11.01 -1.20
N LEU A 155 10.35 10.34 -2.05
CA LEU A 155 10.87 9.38 -3.03
C LEU A 155 11.75 10.07 -4.08
N ARG A 156 11.26 11.19 -4.65
CA ARG A 156 11.99 11.94 -5.70
C ARG A 156 13.32 12.49 -5.20
N ASN A 157 13.36 13.05 -3.99
CA ASN A 157 14.59 13.59 -3.42
C ASN A 157 15.66 12.52 -3.14
N ARG A 158 15.29 11.24 -3.15
CA ARG A 158 16.21 10.11 -3.04
C ARG A 158 16.55 9.46 -4.37
N GLY A 159 16.12 10.06 -5.48
CA GLY A 159 16.34 9.53 -6.82
C GLY A 159 15.52 8.29 -7.15
N ILE A 160 14.47 7.98 -6.37
CA ILE A 160 13.59 6.85 -6.62
C ILE A 160 12.65 7.17 -7.79
N ASP A 161 12.55 6.24 -8.74
CA ASP A 161 11.62 6.29 -9.87
C ASP A 161 10.83 4.99 -10.07
N THR A 162 11.11 3.99 -9.26
CA THR A 162 10.48 2.68 -9.35
C THR A 162 9.98 2.26 -7.97
N VAL A 163 8.73 1.77 -7.90
CA VAL A 163 8.09 1.39 -6.65
C VAL A 163 7.55 -0.04 -6.75
N VAL A 164 7.91 -0.87 -5.78
CA VAL A 164 7.30 -2.17 -5.52
C VAL A 164 6.29 -1.98 -4.39
N LEU A 165 5.00 -2.07 -4.71
CA LEU A 165 3.89 -1.59 -3.89
C LEU A 165 3.09 -2.74 -3.27
N GLY A 166 2.87 -2.68 -1.97
CA GLY A 166 1.96 -3.53 -1.21
C GLY A 166 1.22 -2.75 -0.13
N GLY A 167 0.40 -3.42 0.68
CA GLY A 167 -0.29 -2.81 1.83
C GLY A 167 -1.81 -2.86 1.80
N MET A 168 -2.46 -1.92 2.47
CA MET A 168 -3.91 -1.84 2.66
C MET A 168 -4.46 -0.57 2.00
N VAL A 169 -5.68 -0.54 1.50
CA VAL A 169 -6.53 -1.64 1.10
C VAL A 169 -6.43 -1.77 -0.42
N ALA A 170 -6.42 -3.01 -0.93
CA ALA A 170 -6.11 -3.31 -2.33
C ALA A 170 -6.84 -2.42 -3.34
N ASN A 171 -8.18 -2.36 -3.28
CA ASN A 171 -9.02 -1.59 -4.20
C ASN A 171 -9.23 -0.12 -3.80
N LEU A 172 -8.51 0.36 -2.79
CA LEU A 172 -8.60 1.72 -2.25
C LEU A 172 -7.21 2.38 -2.24
N CYS A 173 -6.53 2.40 -1.08
CA CYS A 173 -5.27 3.12 -0.95
C CYS A 173 -4.17 2.55 -1.86
N VAL A 174 -4.04 1.23 -2.00
CA VAL A 174 -3.04 0.64 -2.91
C VAL A 174 -3.33 1.04 -4.37
N ASP A 175 -4.59 0.94 -4.83
CA ASP A 175 -4.99 1.36 -6.18
C ASP A 175 -4.73 2.86 -6.40
N SER A 176 -5.09 3.70 -5.43
CA SER A 176 -4.88 5.15 -5.52
C SER A 176 -3.40 5.53 -5.51
N HIS A 177 -2.58 4.90 -4.67
CA HIS A 177 -1.13 5.09 -4.68
C HIS A 177 -0.52 4.67 -6.01
N MET A 178 -0.93 3.52 -6.55
CA MET A 178 -0.48 3.08 -7.87
C MET A 178 -0.74 4.15 -8.92
N ARG A 179 -1.98 4.66 -9.00
CA ARG A 179 -2.36 5.69 -9.99
C ARG A 179 -1.59 6.98 -9.80
N ALA A 180 -1.58 7.52 -8.57
CA ALA A 180 -0.89 8.76 -8.27
C ALA A 180 0.61 8.69 -8.54
N LEU A 181 1.27 7.59 -8.18
CA LEU A 181 2.67 7.39 -8.48
C LEU A 181 2.94 7.34 -9.99
N MET A 182 2.12 6.64 -10.76
CA MET A 182 2.26 6.57 -12.21
C MET A 182 2.02 7.93 -12.88
N GLU A 183 1.00 8.68 -12.47
CA GLU A 183 0.74 10.05 -12.95
C GLU A 183 1.91 11.01 -12.63
N ASN A 184 2.67 10.70 -11.58
CA ASN A 184 3.89 11.40 -11.22
C ASN A 184 5.16 10.78 -11.86
N GLY A 185 5.02 9.88 -12.84
CA GLY A 185 6.10 9.33 -13.65
C GLY A 185 6.97 8.27 -12.96
N PHE A 186 6.43 7.59 -11.94
CA PHE A 186 7.08 6.40 -11.38
C PHE A 186 6.70 5.15 -12.18
N ARG A 187 7.59 4.16 -12.19
CA ARG A 187 7.25 2.78 -12.55
C ARG A 187 6.72 2.07 -11.31
N VAL A 188 5.57 1.43 -11.41
CA VAL A 188 4.92 0.77 -10.27
C VAL A 188 4.69 -0.70 -10.56
N TYR A 189 5.18 -1.54 -9.66
CA TYR A 189 4.96 -2.99 -9.64
C TYR A 189 4.16 -3.33 -8.38
N VAL A 190 2.93 -3.81 -8.55
CA VAL A 190 2.07 -4.15 -7.41
C VAL A 190 2.27 -5.62 -7.02
N VAL A 191 2.44 -5.89 -5.73
CA VAL A 191 2.61 -7.26 -5.19
C VAL A 191 1.26 -7.78 -4.74
N LYS A 192 0.63 -8.60 -5.59
CA LYS A 192 -0.78 -9.02 -5.47
C LYS A 192 -1.12 -9.84 -4.23
N ASP A 193 -0.16 -10.54 -3.67
CA ASP A 193 -0.30 -11.35 -2.45
C ASP A 193 0.24 -10.66 -1.18
N ALA A 194 0.72 -9.41 -1.34
CA ALA A 194 1.11 -8.54 -0.24
C ALA A 194 0.13 -7.36 -0.05
N VAL A 195 -1.12 -7.54 -0.44
CA VAL A 195 -2.21 -6.57 -0.25
C VAL A 195 -3.38 -7.22 0.51
N GLY A 196 -4.21 -6.41 1.16
CA GLY A 196 -5.43 -6.87 1.81
C GLY A 196 -6.68 -6.20 1.22
N ALA A 197 -7.78 -6.95 1.11
CA ALA A 197 -9.05 -6.45 0.56
C ALA A 197 -10.26 -6.84 1.42
N PRO A 198 -11.34 -6.03 1.42
CA PRO A 198 -12.59 -6.37 2.09
C PRO A 198 -13.41 -7.36 1.23
N GLY A 199 -12.97 -8.62 1.22
CA GLY A 199 -13.61 -9.70 0.48
C GLY A 199 -13.06 -9.91 -0.93
N GLU A 200 -13.51 -10.99 -1.54
CA GLU A 200 -13.00 -11.50 -2.82
C GLU A 200 -13.33 -10.58 -4.00
N ASP A 201 -14.52 -9.99 -4.02
CA ASP A 201 -14.93 -9.12 -5.14
C ASP A 201 -14.09 -7.84 -5.18
N ALA A 202 -13.81 -7.25 -4.02
CA ALA A 202 -12.93 -6.08 -3.92
C ALA A 202 -11.49 -6.43 -4.35
N TYR A 203 -11.01 -7.61 -3.97
CA TYR A 203 -9.70 -8.09 -4.39
C TYR A 203 -9.62 -8.30 -5.91
N LYS A 204 -10.61 -8.97 -6.51
CA LYS A 204 -10.68 -9.19 -7.96
C LYS A 204 -10.74 -7.86 -8.72
N ALA A 205 -11.55 -6.90 -8.26
CA ALA A 205 -11.62 -5.57 -8.86
C ALA A 205 -10.25 -4.87 -8.84
N ALA A 206 -9.52 -4.96 -7.74
CA ALA A 206 -8.16 -4.43 -7.63
C ALA A 206 -7.21 -5.10 -8.65
N LEU A 207 -7.24 -6.42 -8.77
CA LEU A 207 -6.38 -7.15 -9.71
C LEU A 207 -6.64 -6.76 -11.16
N VAL A 208 -7.90 -6.50 -11.54
CA VAL A 208 -8.24 -5.99 -12.88
C VAL A 208 -7.56 -4.65 -13.12
N ASN A 209 -7.67 -3.71 -12.17
CA ASN A 209 -7.03 -2.40 -12.28
C ASN A 209 -5.50 -2.52 -12.35
N TYR A 210 -4.91 -3.33 -11.48
CA TYR A 210 -3.46 -3.54 -11.47
C TYR A 210 -2.94 -4.08 -12.80
N GLY A 211 -3.64 -5.09 -13.36
CA GLY A 211 -3.26 -5.69 -14.65
C GLY A 211 -3.36 -4.74 -15.83
N MET A 212 -4.21 -3.71 -15.75
CA MET A 212 -4.41 -2.72 -16.80
C MET A 212 -3.50 -1.49 -16.67
N ILE A 213 -3.13 -1.13 -15.44
CA ILE A 213 -2.53 0.18 -15.14
C ILE A 213 -1.07 0.05 -14.73
N ALA A 214 -0.72 -0.88 -13.82
CA ALA A 214 0.63 -1.00 -13.30
C ALA A 214 1.63 -1.45 -14.37
N ASN A 215 2.91 -1.15 -14.16
CA ASN A 215 3.99 -1.69 -15.01
C ASN A 215 4.14 -3.21 -14.87
N GLY A 216 3.63 -3.80 -13.81
CA GLY A 216 3.54 -5.24 -13.61
C GLY A 216 2.86 -5.60 -12.30
N VAL A 217 2.36 -6.83 -12.27
CA VAL A 217 1.74 -7.43 -11.08
C VAL A 217 2.57 -8.65 -10.71
N LEU A 218 3.16 -8.63 -9.53
CA LEU A 218 4.10 -9.65 -9.05
C LEU A 218 3.49 -10.41 -7.86
N THR A 219 3.96 -11.60 -7.64
CA THR A 219 3.88 -12.28 -6.34
C THR A 219 5.01 -11.79 -5.43
N THR A 220 4.90 -12.03 -4.13
CA THR A 220 5.98 -11.75 -3.17
C THR A 220 7.27 -12.49 -3.52
N ALA A 221 7.16 -13.73 -4.02
CA ALA A 221 8.32 -14.50 -4.47
C ALA A 221 9.02 -13.84 -5.65
N GLU A 222 8.27 -13.43 -6.67
CA GLU A 222 8.80 -12.73 -7.85
C GLU A 222 9.42 -11.37 -7.48
N ALA A 223 8.71 -10.58 -6.66
CA ALA A 223 9.23 -9.30 -6.16
C ALA A 223 10.54 -9.49 -5.37
N THR A 224 10.59 -10.48 -4.48
CA THR A 224 11.79 -10.82 -3.71
C THR A 224 12.96 -11.22 -4.62
N GLN A 225 12.69 -11.96 -5.69
CA GLN A 225 13.72 -12.33 -6.66
C GLN A 225 14.21 -11.10 -7.44
N ALA A 226 13.31 -10.21 -7.86
CA ALA A 226 13.66 -9.00 -8.60
C ALA A 226 14.43 -7.96 -7.76
N LEU A 227 14.28 -8.00 -6.44
CA LEU A 227 14.95 -7.10 -5.49
C LEU A 227 16.34 -7.60 -5.04
N LYS A 228 16.72 -8.85 -5.32
CA LYS A 228 18.04 -9.43 -4.99
C LYS A 228 19.09 -9.09 -6.03
#